data_1543d0f60f71b46817079ea29d1fa7b5
#
_entry.id   1543d0f60f71b46817079ea29d1fa7b5
#
_cell.length_a   1.000
_cell.length_b   1.000
_cell.length_c   1.000
_cell.angle_alpha   90.00
_cell.angle_beta   90.00
_cell.angle_gamma   90.00
#
_symmetry.space_group_name_H-M   'P 1'
#
loop_
_entity.id
_entity.type
_entity.pdbx_description
1 polymer ?
#
loop_
_entity_poly.entity_id
_entity_poly.type
_entity_poly.pdbx_seq_one_letter_code
_entity_poly.pdbx_strand_id
1 'polypeptide(L)'
;GLKKCLARNYSVDLFGIPLTVNSVAFQEQDKVISACATTAIWSSLHAMYWKNVREIPSCSEITTNAINHIKGSSNSFPNRELSNKQICRALDFEKVKYHIEDISISSADTFFNTVKIYIDSQIPLILGVDVYHKNGEDLSRLDGHAVSIIGYKAIDKLGHRAIYVHDDRLGPFARATFIELKEGAIKTNQKWGLVLQQKDDNKKWAEPHEVLVLNTLIASTPKKVRLPAKYTHETCLHIVSGYDTMVKNLEQQLDKDDIEKIRDKLTFEVKLSEI
;
A
#
# COMPACT_ATOMS: atom_id res chain seq x y z
N GLY A 1 -2.93 6.36 18.11
CA GLY A 1 -3.41 6.79 16.80
C GLY A 1 -4.57 5.94 16.32
N LEU A 2 -5.43 6.52 15.50
CA LEU A 2 -6.55 5.80 14.88
C LEU A 2 -6.02 4.66 13.98
N LYS A 3 -6.61 3.48 14.12
CA LYS A 3 -6.36 2.34 13.23
C LYS A 3 -7.48 2.27 12.19
N LYS A 4 -7.12 2.18 10.90
CA LYS A 4 -8.04 1.95 9.79
C LYS A 4 -7.54 0.79 8.96
N CYS A 5 -8.41 -0.19 8.70
CA CYS A 5 -8.11 -1.34 7.84
C CYS A 5 -9.28 -1.55 6.88
N LEU A 6 -8.94 -2.00 5.68
CA LEU A 6 -9.93 -2.52 4.74
C LEU A 6 -10.54 -3.79 5.32
N ALA A 7 -11.82 -4.00 5.06
CA ALA A 7 -12.52 -5.20 5.47
C ALA A 7 -13.76 -5.42 4.60
N ARG A 8 -14.17 -6.69 4.51
CA ARG A 8 -15.42 -7.14 3.87
C ARG A 8 -16.15 -8.09 4.79
N ASN A 9 -17.45 -8.16 4.65
CA ASN A 9 -18.26 -9.18 5.32
C ASN A 9 -18.26 -10.45 4.46
N TYR A 10 -17.78 -11.53 5.07
CA TYR A 10 -17.92 -12.88 4.52
C TYR A 10 -18.99 -13.62 5.33
N SER A 11 -19.90 -14.29 4.63
CA SER A 11 -20.94 -15.10 5.26
C SER A 11 -20.81 -16.54 4.77
N VAL A 12 -20.82 -17.45 5.71
CA VAL A 12 -20.78 -18.89 5.49
C VAL A 12 -21.92 -19.53 6.30
N ASP A 13 -22.62 -20.45 5.70
CA ASP A 13 -23.57 -21.30 6.42
C ASP A 13 -22.87 -22.60 6.81
N LEU A 14 -22.83 -22.90 8.10
CA LEU A 14 -22.27 -24.11 8.63
C LEU A 14 -23.39 -24.90 9.31
N PHE A 15 -23.89 -25.94 8.65
CA PHE A 15 -24.97 -26.82 9.16
C PHE A 15 -26.22 -26.02 9.62
N GLY A 16 -26.62 -24.99 8.84
CA GLY A 16 -27.78 -24.15 9.17
C GLY A 16 -27.47 -23.01 10.15
N ILE A 17 -26.22 -22.86 10.58
CA ILE A 17 -25.77 -21.75 11.43
C ILE A 17 -25.09 -20.70 10.54
N PRO A 18 -25.67 -19.50 10.39
CA PRO A 18 -25.04 -18.43 9.64
C PRO A 18 -23.86 -17.84 10.43
N LEU A 19 -22.68 -17.95 9.87
CA LEU A 19 -21.45 -17.36 10.41
C LEU A 19 -21.04 -16.17 9.55
N THR A 20 -20.67 -15.06 10.18
CA THR A 20 -20.16 -13.87 9.50
C THR A 20 -18.84 -13.43 10.08
N VAL A 21 -17.91 -13.03 9.20
CA VAL A 21 -16.63 -12.44 9.60
C VAL A 21 -16.38 -11.18 8.79
N ASN A 22 -15.96 -10.12 9.48
CA ASN A 22 -15.55 -8.87 8.83
C ASN A 22 -14.02 -8.81 8.80
N SER A 23 -13.43 -9.08 7.62
CA SER A 23 -11.98 -9.20 7.44
C SER A 23 -11.62 -9.03 5.96
N VAL A 24 -10.35 -9.24 5.61
CA VAL A 24 -9.87 -9.49 4.25
C VAL A 24 -9.35 -10.92 4.20
N ALA A 25 -9.71 -11.67 3.16
CA ALA A 25 -9.23 -13.03 3.00
C ALA A 25 -7.70 -13.06 2.90
N PHE A 26 -7.12 -14.06 3.52
CA PHE A 26 -5.68 -14.28 3.61
C PHE A 26 -5.33 -15.68 3.10
N GLN A 27 -4.21 -15.77 2.37
CA GLN A 27 -3.63 -17.02 1.90
C GLN A 27 -2.18 -17.10 2.39
N GLU A 28 -1.87 -18.16 3.13
CA GLU A 28 -0.50 -18.49 3.52
C GLU A 28 0.24 -19.12 2.34
N GLN A 29 1.55 -18.90 2.27
CA GLN A 29 2.41 -19.52 1.26
C GLN A 29 2.56 -21.01 1.51
N ASP A 30 2.21 -21.83 0.51
CA ASP A 30 2.33 -23.30 0.60
C ASP A 30 3.72 -23.83 0.21
N LYS A 31 4.68 -22.97 -0.08
CA LYS A 31 6.05 -23.26 -0.53
C LYS A 31 6.16 -24.02 -1.88
N VAL A 32 5.05 -24.37 -2.48
CA VAL A 32 5.01 -25.19 -3.71
C VAL A 32 4.61 -24.39 -4.93
N ILE A 33 3.61 -23.54 -4.84
CA ILE A 33 2.96 -22.90 -6.00
C ILE A 33 2.93 -21.37 -5.90
N SER A 34 2.90 -20.80 -4.71
CA SER A 34 2.65 -19.38 -4.59
C SER A 34 3.91 -18.55 -4.53
N ALA A 35 4.05 -17.70 -5.52
CA ALA A 35 4.85 -16.51 -5.37
C ALA A 35 4.12 -15.56 -4.42
N CYS A 36 4.85 -14.91 -3.52
CA CYS A 36 4.32 -13.87 -2.62
C CYS A 36 3.46 -12.83 -3.38
N ALA A 37 3.84 -12.50 -4.62
CA ALA A 37 3.07 -11.61 -5.47
C ALA A 37 1.68 -12.15 -5.82
N THR A 38 1.52 -13.46 -6.02
CA THR A 38 0.21 -14.08 -6.30
C THR A 38 -0.73 -13.93 -5.10
N THR A 39 -0.24 -14.22 -3.89
CA THR A 39 -1.04 -14.06 -2.65
C THR A 39 -1.33 -12.60 -2.36
N ALA A 40 -0.41 -11.68 -2.64
CA ALA A 40 -0.64 -10.25 -2.54
C ALA A 40 -1.73 -9.76 -3.51
N ILE A 41 -1.71 -10.22 -4.77
CA ILE A 41 -2.77 -9.92 -5.75
C ILE A 41 -4.10 -10.48 -5.26
N TRP A 42 -4.14 -11.74 -4.83
CA TRP A 42 -5.34 -12.40 -4.37
C TRP A 42 -5.97 -11.69 -3.17
N SER A 43 -5.17 -11.35 -2.16
CA SER A 43 -5.63 -10.57 -1.00
C SER A 43 -6.12 -9.17 -1.39
N SER A 44 -5.42 -8.50 -2.32
CA SER A 44 -5.87 -7.22 -2.86
C SER A 44 -7.22 -7.33 -3.56
N LEU A 45 -7.44 -8.35 -4.39
CA LEU A 45 -8.73 -8.58 -5.05
C LEU A 45 -9.86 -8.79 -4.03
N HIS A 46 -9.57 -9.52 -2.95
CA HIS A 46 -10.51 -9.71 -1.85
C HIS A 46 -10.78 -8.42 -1.06
N ALA A 47 -9.84 -7.49 -0.99
CA ALA A 47 -10.02 -6.20 -0.32
C ALA A 47 -10.82 -5.19 -1.15
N MET A 48 -10.97 -5.38 -2.47
CA MET A 48 -11.69 -4.47 -3.35
C MET A 48 -13.20 -4.57 -3.15
N TYR A 49 -13.83 -3.56 -2.55
CA TYR A 49 -15.28 -3.55 -2.28
C TYR A 49 -16.14 -3.60 -3.56
N TRP A 50 -15.61 -3.17 -4.70
CA TRP A 50 -16.32 -3.16 -6.00
C TRP A 50 -16.19 -4.46 -6.79
N LYS A 51 -15.43 -5.46 -6.30
CA LYS A 51 -15.26 -6.76 -6.93
C LYS A 51 -16.11 -7.82 -6.22
N ASN A 52 -16.80 -8.67 -6.98
CA ASN A 52 -17.56 -9.76 -6.41
C ASN A 52 -16.60 -10.85 -5.90
N VAL A 53 -16.74 -11.25 -4.64
CA VAL A 53 -15.89 -12.28 -4.01
C VAL A 53 -15.96 -13.61 -4.76
N ARG A 54 -17.13 -13.97 -5.28
CA ARG A 54 -17.33 -15.25 -5.99
C ARG A 54 -16.64 -15.31 -7.36
N GLU A 55 -16.23 -14.17 -7.88
CA GLU A 55 -15.56 -14.03 -9.18
C GLU A 55 -14.04 -13.88 -9.03
N ILE A 56 -13.51 -13.92 -7.81
CA ILE A 56 -12.08 -13.83 -7.57
C ILE A 56 -11.45 -15.18 -7.91
N PRO A 57 -10.47 -15.21 -8.84
CA PRO A 57 -9.83 -16.44 -9.25
C PRO A 57 -8.98 -17.05 -8.14
N SER A 58 -8.65 -18.32 -8.29
CA SER A 58 -7.67 -18.99 -7.43
C SER A 58 -6.25 -18.45 -7.65
N CYS A 59 -5.37 -18.66 -6.69
CA CYS A 59 -3.96 -18.28 -6.83
C CYS A 59 -3.29 -18.92 -8.05
N SER A 60 -3.65 -20.18 -8.38
CA SER A 60 -3.14 -20.86 -9.59
C SER A 60 -3.57 -20.16 -10.87
N GLU A 61 -4.82 -19.74 -10.98
CA GLU A 61 -5.33 -18.98 -12.13
C GLU A 61 -4.68 -17.62 -12.25
N ILE A 62 -4.48 -16.90 -11.14
CA ILE A 62 -3.75 -15.63 -11.12
C ILE A 62 -2.34 -15.80 -11.66
N THR A 63 -1.61 -16.83 -11.17
CA THR A 63 -0.25 -17.12 -11.64
C THR A 63 -0.24 -17.46 -13.12
N THR A 64 -1.13 -18.34 -13.57
CA THR A 64 -1.26 -18.73 -14.98
C THR A 64 -1.53 -17.51 -15.86
N ASN A 65 -2.46 -16.64 -15.48
CA ASN A 65 -2.79 -15.42 -16.19
C ASN A 65 -1.63 -14.42 -16.23
N ALA A 66 -0.82 -14.37 -15.17
CA ALA A 66 0.36 -13.51 -15.09
C ALA A 66 1.46 -13.93 -16.07
N ILE A 67 1.70 -15.24 -16.25
CA ILE A 67 2.85 -15.78 -17.00
C ILE A 67 2.57 -16.09 -18.47
N ASN A 68 1.32 -16.39 -18.85
CA ASN A 68 0.98 -17.02 -20.16
C ASN A 68 1.31 -16.22 -21.44
N HIS A 69 1.89 -15.04 -21.37
CA HIS A 69 2.14 -14.21 -22.56
C HIS A 69 3.50 -13.54 -22.65
N ILE A 70 4.45 -13.87 -21.81
CA ILE A 70 5.79 -13.28 -21.90
C ILE A 70 6.71 -14.26 -22.65
N LYS A 71 6.89 -14.03 -23.97
CA LYS A 71 7.87 -14.76 -24.76
C LYS A 71 9.28 -14.51 -24.21
N GLY A 72 10.04 -15.55 -23.96
CA GLY A 72 11.46 -15.47 -23.58
C GLY A 72 11.73 -15.28 -22.09
N SER A 73 10.73 -15.23 -21.23
CA SER A 73 10.94 -15.39 -19.78
C SER A 73 10.96 -16.88 -19.43
N SER A 74 11.60 -17.23 -18.31
CA SER A 74 11.54 -18.60 -17.75
C SER A 74 10.12 -18.85 -17.21
N ASN A 75 9.19 -19.13 -18.10
CA ASN A 75 7.77 -19.32 -17.82
C ASN A 75 7.50 -20.73 -17.29
N SER A 76 8.37 -21.25 -16.43
CA SER A 76 8.12 -22.53 -15.78
C SER A 76 7.09 -22.36 -14.67
N PHE A 77 6.03 -23.12 -14.74
CA PHE A 77 5.13 -23.34 -13.62
C PHE A 77 5.64 -24.56 -12.83
N PRO A 78 5.75 -24.50 -11.49
CA PRO A 78 5.45 -23.40 -10.59
C PRO A 78 6.49 -22.26 -10.67
N ASN A 79 6.03 -21.01 -10.70
CA ASN A 79 6.90 -19.84 -10.73
C ASN A 79 7.15 -19.32 -9.32
N ARG A 80 8.40 -19.06 -8.98
CA ARG A 80 8.78 -18.57 -7.65
C ARG A 80 8.51 -17.08 -7.45
N GLU A 81 8.54 -16.30 -8.54
CA GLU A 81 8.43 -14.84 -8.49
C GLU A 81 7.64 -14.29 -9.67
N LEU A 82 6.86 -13.25 -9.44
CA LEU A 82 6.25 -12.44 -10.48
C LEU A 82 6.92 -11.07 -10.54
N SER A 83 7.35 -10.67 -11.73
CA SER A 83 7.79 -9.30 -11.99
C SER A 83 6.62 -8.32 -11.91
N ASN A 84 6.91 -7.03 -11.74
CA ASN A 84 5.88 -5.97 -11.74
C ASN A 84 5.00 -6.01 -13.00
N LYS A 85 5.58 -6.34 -14.17
CA LYS A 85 4.83 -6.51 -15.43
C LYS A 85 3.85 -7.68 -15.36
N GLN A 86 4.23 -8.77 -14.74
CA GLN A 86 3.36 -9.93 -14.55
C GLN A 86 2.25 -9.67 -13.54
N ILE A 87 2.55 -8.93 -12.46
CA ILE A 87 1.52 -8.45 -11.50
C ILE A 87 0.49 -7.59 -12.23
N CYS A 88 0.94 -6.59 -12.99
CA CYS A 88 0.05 -5.73 -13.77
C CYS A 88 -0.81 -6.51 -14.75
N ARG A 89 -0.23 -7.50 -15.40
CA ARG A 89 -0.94 -8.37 -16.33
C ARG A 89 -2.04 -9.18 -15.64
N ALA A 90 -1.76 -9.74 -14.47
CA ALA A 90 -2.80 -10.43 -13.69
C ALA A 90 -3.96 -9.48 -13.36
N LEU A 91 -3.66 -8.23 -13.00
CA LEU A 91 -4.69 -7.21 -12.75
C LEU A 91 -5.47 -6.86 -14.03
N ASP A 92 -4.81 -6.80 -15.19
CA ASP A 92 -5.48 -6.57 -16.48
C ASP A 92 -6.46 -7.71 -16.84
N PHE A 93 -6.08 -8.97 -16.61
CA PHE A 93 -6.98 -10.11 -16.76
C PHE A 93 -8.22 -9.99 -15.88
N GLU A 94 -8.03 -9.51 -14.66
CA GLU A 94 -9.09 -9.26 -13.72
C GLU A 94 -9.88 -7.98 -13.99
N LYS A 95 -9.56 -7.26 -15.08
CA LYS A 95 -10.19 -6.00 -15.50
C LYS A 95 -10.10 -4.91 -14.42
N VAL A 96 -9.08 -4.98 -13.58
CA VAL A 96 -8.75 -3.99 -12.55
C VAL A 96 -7.83 -2.95 -13.17
N LYS A 97 -8.14 -1.67 -12.97
CA LYS A 97 -7.22 -0.57 -13.28
C LYS A 97 -6.21 -0.43 -12.15
N TYR A 98 -5.05 0.13 -12.47
CA TYR A 98 -3.99 0.33 -11.47
C TYR A 98 -3.13 1.54 -11.80
N HIS A 99 -2.50 2.08 -10.77
CA HIS A 99 -1.42 3.05 -10.86
C HIS A 99 -0.17 2.43 -10.26
N ILE A 100 0.97 2.64 -10.92
CA ILE A 100 2.27 2.17 -10.44
C ILE A 100 3.09 3.40 -10.06
N GLU A 101 3.61 3.39 -8.84
CA GLU A 101 4.48 4.44 -8.34
C GLU A 101 5.83 3.84 -7.95
N ASP A 102 6.92 4.43 -8.44
CA ASP A 102 8.25 4.19 -7.92
C ASP A 102 8.41 4.94 -6.61
N ILE A 103 8.55 4.21 -5.53
CA ILE A 103 8.65 4.74 -4.18
C ILE A 103 10.05 4.59 -3.58
N SER A 104 11.01 4.11 -4.36
CA SER A 104 12.40 3.87 -3.92
C SER A 104 13.10 5.13 -3.40
N ILE A 105 12.70 6.31 -3.86
CA ILE A 105 13.25 7.62 -3.46
C ILE A 105 12.30 8.43 -2.57
N SER A 106 11.13 7.89 -2.23
CA SER A 106 10.15 8.59 -1.41
C SER A 106 10.62 8.74 0.04
N SER A 107 10.23 9.83 0.69
CA SER A 107 10.37 9.91 2.15
C SER A 107 9.38 8.97 2.86
N ALA A 108 9.69 8.58 4.09
CA ALA A 108 8.79 7.79 4.91
C ALA A 108 7.42 8.47 5.12
N ASP A 109 7.42 9.81 5.20
CA ASP A 109 6.19 10.61 5.34
C ASP A 109 5.36 10.61 4.05
N THR A 110 6.02 10.82 2.91
CA THR A 110 5.34 10.77 1.60
C THR A 110 4.72 9.40 1.36
N PHE A 111 5.47 8.33 1.61
CA PHE A 111 4.96 6.97 1.49
C PHE A 111 3.77 6.72 2.42
N PHE A 112 3.89 7.07 3.70
CA PHE A 112 2.81 6.88 4.66
C PHE A 112 1.53 7.66 4.27
N ASN A 113 1.68 8.89 3.81
CA ASN A 113 0.56 9.71 3.35
C ASN A 113 -0.10 9.11 2.10
N THR A 114 0.71 8.59 1.16
CA THR A 114 0.19 7.89 -0.02
C THR A 114 -0.63 6.66 0.38
N VAL A 115 -0.10 5.83 1.29
CA VAL A 115 -0.85 4.68 1.83
C VAL A 115 -2.14 5.12 2.50
N LYS A 116 -2.09 6.19 3.31
CA LYS A 116 -3.26 6.73 4.00
C LYS A 116 -4.35 7.15 3.02
N ILE A 117 -4.01 7.89 1.96
CA ILE A 117 -4.96 8.34 0.94
C ILE A 117 -5.66 7.15 0.30
N TYR A 118 -4.91 6.16 -0.17
CA TYR A 118 -5.50 4.99 -0.84
C TYR A 118 -6.36 4.14 0.11
N ILE A 119 -5.91 3.89 1.33
CA ILE A 119 -6.70 3.13 2.32
C ILE A 119 -7.96 3.90 2.75
N ASP A 120 -7.89 5.23 2.88
CA ASP A 120 -9.04 6.08 3.18
C ASP A 120 -10.08 6.05 2.04
N SER A 121 -9.61 5.91 0.81
CA SER A 121 -10.43 5.71 -0.40
C SER A 121 -10.88 4.26 -0.60
N GLN A 122 -10.62 3.37 0.34
CA GLN A 122 -10.93 1.93 0.29
C GLN A 122 -10.22 1.19 -0.85
N ILE A 123 -9.03 1.66 -1.25
CA ILE A 123 -8.22 1.09 -2.32
C ILE A 123 -7.06 0.29 -1.71
N PRO A 124 -6.98 -1.04 -1.93
CA PRO A 124 -5.86 -1.84 -1.51
C PRO A 124 -4.62 -1.55 -2.36
N LEU A 125 -3.45 -1.78 -1.77
CA LEU A 125 -2.17 -1.55 -2.41
C LEU A 125 -1.35 -2.84 -2.42
N ILE A 126 -0.60 -3.07 -3.49
CA ILE A 126 0.42 -4.11 -3.55
C ILE A 126 1.78 -3.42 -3.44
N LEU A 127 2.58 -3.83 -2.47
CA LEU A 127 3.90 -3.28 -2.21
C LEU A 127 4.96 -4.30 -2.61
N GLY A 128 5.81 -3.94 -3.58
CA GLY A 128 7.01 -4.67 -3.94
C GLY A 128 8.20 -4.16 -3.12
N VAL A 129 8.96 -5.06 -2.55
CA VAL A 129 10.12 -4.76 -1.69
C VAL A 129 11.28 -5.70 -1.98
N ASP A 130 12.47 -5.24 -1.63
CA ASP A 130 13.63 -6.10 -1.45
C ASP A 130 13.78 -6.43 0.04
N VAL A 131 13.94 -7.71 0.36
CA VAL A 131 14.15 -8.20 1.72
C VAL A 131 15.64 -8.22 2.01
N TYR A 132 16.04 -7.62 3.10
CA TYR A 132 17.41 -7.65 3.61
C TYR A 132 17.46 -8.33 4.96
N HIS A 133 18.39 -9.25 5.11
CA HIS A 133 18.72 -9.82 6.42
C HIS A 133 19.56 -8.83 7.21
N LYS A 134 19.18 -8.61 8.47
CA LYS A 134 19.89 -7.73 9.41
C LYS A 134 20.81 -8.57 10.28
N ASN A 135 22.11 -8.35 10.14
CA ASN A 135 23.14 -8.97 10.98
C ASN A 135 23.90 -7.85 11.71
N GLY A 136 23.45 -7.52 12.92
CA GLY A 136 23.92 -6.32 13.62
C GLY A 136 23.57 -5.05 12.83
N GLU A 137 24.59 -4.35 12.35
CA GLU A 137 24.43 -3.14 11.54
C GLU A 137 24.47 -3.40 10.02
N ASP A 138 24.91 -4.57 9.62
CA ASP A 138 25.04 -4.95 8.22
C ASP A 138 23.71 -5.46 7.64
N LEU A 139 23.44 -5.09 6.38
CA LEU A 139 22.27 -5.53 5.64
C LEU A 139 22.72 -6.31 4.40
N SER A 140 22.28 -7.55 4.28
CA SER A 140 22.51 -8.39 3.10
C SER A 140 21.19 -8.68 2.39
N ARG A 141 21.12 -8.38 1.08
CA ARG A 141 19.93 -8.65 0.28
C ARG A 141 19.69 -10.16 0.19
N LEU A 142 18.47 -10.58 0.51
CA LEU A 142 18.03 -11.96 0.39
C LEU A 142 17.30 -12.17 -0.93
N ASP A 143 16.13 -11.53 -1.10
CA ASP A 143 15.21 -11.79 -2.21
C ASP A 143 14.25 -10.61 -2.44
N GLY A 144 13.47 -10.67 -3.53
CA GLY A 144 12.31 -9.84 -3.74
C GLY A 144 11.08 -10.40 -3.01
N HIS A 145 10.19 -9.52 -2.58
CA HIS A 145 8.96 -9.91 -1.91
C HIS A 145 7.81 -8.97 -2.25
N ALA A 146 6.58 -9.44 -2.17
CA ALA A 146 5.41 -8.62 -2.37
C ALA A 146 4.37 -8.88 -1.27
N VAL A 147 3.80 -7.80 -0.76
CA VAL A 147 2.76 -7.84 0.28
C VAL A 147 1.56 -6.98 -0.12
N SER A 148 0.39 -7.30 0.41
CA SER A 148 -0.79 -6.46 0.24
C SER A 148 -0.94 -5.53 1.44
N ILE A 149 -0.91 -4.19 1.21
CA ILE A 149 -1.21 -3.20 2.25
C ILE A 149 -2.73 -3.06 2.33
N ILE A 150 -3.25 -3.28 3.53
CA ILE A 150 -4.69 -3.30 3.81
C ILE A 150 -5.11 -2.36 4.93
N GLY A 151 -4.18 -1.63 5.51
CA GLY A 151 -4.51 -0.71 6.58
C GLY A 151 -3.32 0.11 7.08
N TYR A 152 -3.63 1.04 7.96
CA TYR A 152 -2.63 1.85 8.65
C TYR A 152 -3.05 2.17 10.09
N LYS A 153 -2.08 2.57 10.91
CA LYS A 153 -2.26 3.25 12.19
C LYS A 153 -1.76 4.67 12.04
N ALA A 154 -2.64 5.66 12.23
CA ALA A 154 -2.27 7.06 12.20
C ALA A 154 -1.25 7.40 13.28
N ILE A 155 -0.48 8.45 13.06
CA ILE A 155 0.52 8.96 14.00
C ILE A 155 -0.16 9.24 15.36
N ASP A 156 0.38 8.69 16.42
CA ASP A 156 -0.06 8.98 17.78
C ASP A 156 0.73 10.15 18.39
N LYS A 157 0.41 10.49 19.63
CA LYS A 157 1.06 11.60 20.36
C LYS A 157 2.57 11.40 20.57
N LEU A 158 3.06 10.17 20.44
CA LEU A 158 4.48 9.80 20.55
C LEU A 158 5.17 9.70 19.18
N GLY A 159 4.50 10.06 18.09
CA GLY A 159 5.04 9.96 16.73
C GLY A 159 5.00 8.55 16.13
N HIS A 160 4.42 7.57 16.81
CA HIS A 160 4.36 6.20 16.31
C HIS A 160 3.28 6.04 15.26
N ARG A 161 3.66 5.50 14.11
CA ARG A 161 2.78 5.10 13.01
C ARG A 161 3.11 3.69 12.55
N ALA A 162 2.21 3.07 11.81
CA ALA A 162 2.42 1.75 11.23
C ALA A 162 1.52 1.56 10.01
N ILE A 163 1.88 0.61 9.15
CA ILE A 163 0.99 0.05 8.14
C ILE A 163 0.65 -1.39 8.52
N TYR A 164 -0.48 -1.88 8.02
CA TYR A 164 -0.90 -3.28 8.18
C TYR A 164 -0.89 -3.96 6.83
N VAL A 165 -0.21 -5.09 6.76
CA VAL A 165 -0.03 -5.86 5.54
C VAL A 165 -0.53 -7.29 5.71
N HIS A 166 -0.96 -7.91 4.62
CA HIS A 166 -1.01 -9.35 4.51
C HIS A 166 0.33 -9.81 3.95
N ASP A 167 1.09 -10.50 4.78
CA ASP A 167 2.37 -11.12 4.42
C ASP A 167 2.17 -12.64 4.48
N ASP A 168 2.35 -13.32 3.36
CA ASP A 168 2.11 -14.77 3.21
C ASP A 168 3.02 -15.66 4.08
N ARG A 169 4.08 -15.08 4.64
CA ARG A 169 5.01 -15.74 5.55
C ARG A 169 4.67 -15.52 7.03
N LEU A 170 4.11 -14.32 7.36
CA LEU A 170 3.89 -13.88 8.74
C LEU A 170 2.42 -13.87 9.16
N GLY A 171 1.52 -13.87 8.21
CA GLY A 171 0.10 -13.90 8.49
C GLY A 171 -0.67 -12.62 8.13
N PRO A 172 -1.98 -12.63 8.41
CA PRO A 172 -2.86 -11.51 8.12
C PRO A 172 -2.63 -10.36 9.10
N PHE A 173 -2.84 -9.14 8.62
CA PHE A 173 -2.72 -7.89 9.41
C PHE A 173 -1.37 -7.75 10.15
N ALA A 174 -0.28 -8.28 9.56
CA ALA A 174 1.05 -8.10 10.09
C ALA A 174 1.37 -6.59 10.19
N ARG A 175 1.92 -6.19 11.34
CA ARG A 175 2.23 -4.78 11.60
C ARG A 175 3.62 -4.45 11.08
N ALA A 176 3.71 -3.51 10.16
CA ALA A 176 4.96 -2.98 9.66
C ALA A 176 5.22 -1.58 10.24
N THR A 177 6.42 -1.36 10.77
CA THR A 177 6.88 -0.07 11.30
C THR A 177 8.08 0.44 10.53
N PHE A 178 8.27 1.75 10.59
CA PHE A 178 9.32 2.46 9.87
C PHE A 178 10.61 2.43 10.69
N ILE A 179 11.74 2.20 10.03
CA ILE A 179 13.06 2.32 10.59
C ILE A 179 13.94 3.21 9.71
N GLU A 180 14.90 3.89 10.31
CA GLU A 180 15.96 4.58 9.59
C GLU A 180 17.05 3.60 9.17
N LEU A 181 17.61 3.81 7.98
CA LEU A 181 18.73 3.04 7.45
C LEU A 181 19.98 3.91 7.52
N LYS A 182 21.10 3.30 7.94
CA LYS A 182 22.40 3.96 7.93
C LYS A 182 22.82 4.26 6.49
N GLU A 183 23.49 5.36 6.29
CA GLU A 183 24.05 5.73 4.99
C GLU A 183 25.04 4.65 4.54
N GLY A 184 24.88 4.17 3.30
CA GLY A 184 25.70 3.09 2.76
C GLY A 184 25.33 1.67 3.19
N ALA A 185 24.35 1.48 4.08
CA ALA A 185 23.89 0.14 4.50
C ALA A 185 23.31 -0.69 3.34
N ILE A 186 22.78 -0.03 2.34
CA ILE A 186 22.25 -0.65 1.11
C ILE A 186 22.78 0.10 -0.14
N LYS A 187 22.75 -0.57 -1.28
CA LYS A 187 23.25 0.00 -2.55
C LYS A 187 22.36 1.12 -3.12
N THR A 188 21.18 1.34 -2.59
CA THR A 188 20.26 2.39 -2.99
C THR A 188 20.40 3.61 -2.08
N ASN A 189 19.94 4.77 -2.56
CA ASN A 189 19.92 6.00 -1.76
C ASN A 189 18.77 6.07 -0.75
N GLN A 190 18.07 4.98 -0.50
CA GLN A 190 16.96 4.94 0.43
C GLN A 190 17.45 5.01 1.87
N LYS A 191 16.90 5.95 2.63
CA LYS A 191 17.32 6.25 4.02
C LYS A 191 16.42 5.62 5.07
N TRP A 192 15.45 4.83 4.68
CA TRP A 192 14.48 4.20 5.57
C TRP A 192 13.96 2.90 4.97
N GLY A 193 13.39 2.06 5.81
CA GLY A 193 12.74 0.81 5.41
C GLY A 193 11.60 0.47 6.35
N LEU A 194 11.00 -0.69 6.13
CA LEU A 194 9.96 -1.25 6.99
C LEU A 194 10.48 -2.51 7.68
N VAL A 195 10.01 -2.72 8.91
CA VAL A 195 10.21 -3.98 9.64
C VAL A 195 8.86 -4.56 10.02
N LEU A 196 8.67 -5.84 9.76
CA LEU A 196 7.47 -6.56 10.18
C LEU A 196 7.65 -6.98 11.64
N GLN A 197 6.75 -6.51 12.48
CA GLN A 197 6.82 -6.76 13.92
C GLN A 197 6.18 -8.10 14.26
N GLN A 198 6.94 -8.95 14.90
CA GLN A 198 6.49 -10.20 15.50
C GLN A 198 6.55 -10.11 17.03
N LYS A 199 5.72 -10.90 17.69
CA LYS A 199 5.82 -11.08 19.14
C LYS A 199 6.54 -12.40 19.42
N ASP A 200 7.44 -12.37 20.40
CA ASP A 200 8.05 -13.57 20.96
C ASP A 200 7.07 -14.37 21.83
N ASP A 201 7.51 -15.51 22.32
CA ASP A 201 6.73 -16.40 23.21
C ASP A 201 6.24 -15.68 24.49
N ASN A 202 6.94 -14.62 24.91
CA ASN A 202 6.59 -13.79 26.06
C ASN A 202 5.65 -12.62 25.69
N LYS A 203 5.10 -12.60 24.47
CA LYS A 203 4.23 -11.54 23.92
C LYS A 203 4.90 -10.16 23.84
N LYS A 204 6.23 -10.09 23.90
CA LYS A 204 7.01 -8.88 23.65
C LYS A 204 7.35 -8.78 22.16
N TRP A 205 7.57 -7.56 21.69
CA TRP A 205 8.04 -7.35 20.32
C TRP A 205 9.46 -7.90 20.17
N ALA A 206 9.61 -8.89 19.29
CA ALA A 206 10.91 -9.45 18.96
C ALA A 206 11.76 -8.44 18.17
N GLU A 207 13.07 -8.58 18.25
CA GLU A 207 13.97 -7.82 17.41
C GLU A 207 13.83 -8.27 15.96
N PRO A 208 13.64 -7.34 14.99
CA PRO A 208 13.44 -7.73 13.62
C PRO A 208 14.74 -8.24 12.99
N HIS A 209 14.66 -9.39 12.35
CA HIS A 209 15.79 -9.99 11.61
C HIS A 209 15.80 -9.58 10.13
N GLU A 210 14.71 -9.01 9.64
CA GLU A 210 14.56 -8.60 8.25
C GLU A 210 14.14 -7.15 8.15
N VAL A 211 14.64 -6.49 7.11
CA VAL A 211 14.27 -5.15 6.70
C VAL A 211 13.73 -5.18 5.29
N LEU A 212 12.60 -4.58 5.08
CA LEU A 212 11.97 -4.42 3.77
C LEU A 212 12.37 -3.06 3.20
N VAL A 213 13.11 -3.08 2.11
CA VAL A 213 13.48 -1.90 1.33
C VAL A 213 12.52 -1.76 0.17
N LEU A 214 11.84 -0.64 0.07
CA LEU A 214 10.71 -0.46 -0.83
C LEU A 214 11.19 -0.14 -2.26
N ASN A 215 10.48 -0.67 -3.25
CA ASN A 215 10.76 -0.34 -4.65
C ASN A 215 9.52 0.12 -5.43
N THR A 216 8.41 -0.58 -5.36
CA THR A 216 7.24 -0.30 -6.19
C THR A 216 5.96 -0.37 -5.38
N LEU A 217 5.05 0.58 -5.62
CA LEU A 217 3.71 0.56 -5.07
C LEU A 217 2.71 0.48 -6.22
N ILE A 218 1.81 -0.50 -6.16
CA ILE A 218 0.74 -0.68 -7.15
C ILE A 218 -0.60 -0.47 -6.45
N ALA A 219 -1.31 0.58 -6.85
CA ALA A 219 -2.64 0.89 -6.36
C ALA A 219 -3.69 0.31 -7.33
N SER A 220 -4.45 -0.66 -6.87
CA SER A 220 -5.52 -1.29 -7.65
C SER A 220 -6.80 -0.47 -7.55
N THR A 221 -7.19 0.19 -8.63
CA THR A 221 -8.24 1.22 -8.60
C THR A 221 -9.51 0.80 -9.35
N PRO A 222 -10.70 1.30 -8.95
CA PRO A 222 -11.90 1.18 -9.77
C PRO A 222 -11.75 1.96 -11.08
N LYS A 223 -12.50 1.57 -12.11
CA LYS A 223 -12.41 2.14 -13.47
C LYS A 223 -12.60 3.67 -13.54
N LYS A 224 -13.25 4.26 -12.56
CA LYS A 224 -13.53 5.70 -12.52
C LYS A 224 -12.36 6.53 -11.98
N VAL A 225 -11.48 5.94 -11.18
CA VAL A 225 -10.28 6.60 -10.65
C VAL A 225 -9.24 6.64 -11.77
N ARG A 226 -8.91 7.84 -12.25
CA ARG A 226 -8.05 8.03 -13.42
C ARG A 226 -6.72 8.69 -13.09
N LEU A 227 -6.64 9.37 -11.96
CA LEU A 227 -5.46 10.12 -11.55
C LEU A 227 -4.77 9.46 -10.37
N PRO A 228 -3.44 9.33 -10.39
CA PRO A 228 -2.68 8.90 -9.22
C PRO A 228 -2.82 9.88 -8.07
N ALA A 229 -2.75 9.40 -6.84
CA ALA A 229 -2.84 10.22 -5.63
C ALA A 229 -1.82 11.37 -5.62
N LYS A 230 -0.58 11.07 -6.01
CA LYS A 230 0.51 12.06 -6.11
C LYS A 230 0.16 13.21 -7.05
N TYR A 231 -0.29 12.90 -8.27
CA TYR A 231 -0.65 13.92 -9.26
C TYR A 231 -1.81 14.79 -8.77
N THR A 232 -2.84 14.16 -8.19
CA THR A 232 -4.01 14.88 -7.65
C THR A 232 -3.58 15.80 -6.52
N HIS A 233 -2.76 15.33 -5.60
CA HIS A 233 -2.24 16.13 -4.49
C HIS A 233 -1.41 17.35 -4.98
N GLU A 234 -0.44 17.12 -5.87
CA GLU A 234 0.39 18.19 -6.44
C GLU A 234 -0.46 19.23 -7.17
N THR A 235 -1.45 18.79 -7.95
CA THR A 235 -2.38 19.70 -8.65
C THR A 235 -3.20 20.52 -7.66
N CYS A 236 -3.72 19.93 -6.60
CA CYS A 236 -4.45 20.65 -5.57
C CYS A 236 -3.56 21.69 -4.86
N LEU A 237 -2.32 21.33 -4.54
CA LEU A 237 -1.38 22.28 -3.93
C LEU A 237 -1.09 23.47 -4.86
N HIS A 238 -0.93 23.24 -6.17
CA HIS A 238 -0.76 24.31 -7.15
C HIS A 238 -1.98 25.24 -7.23
N ILE A 239 -3.19 24.67 -7.20
CA ILE A 239 -4.44 25.44 -7.20
C ILE A 239 -4.51 26.31 -5.93
N VAL A 240 -4.23 25.74 -4.76
CA VAL A 240 -4.24 26.49 -3.48
C VAL A 240 -3.20 27.60 -3.49
N SER A 241 -1.96 27.30 -3.91
CA SER A 241 -0.88 28.31 -3.98
C SER A 241 -1.21 29.44 -4.96
N GLY A 242 -1.79 29.10 -6.12
CA GLY A 242 -2.25 30.11 -7.08
C GLY A 242 -3.34 31.01 -6.51
N TYR A 243 -4.26 30.41 -5.78
CA TYR A 243 -5.33 31.12 -5.10
C TYR A 243 -4.81 32.04 -3.99
N ASP A 244 -3.92 31.54 -3.12
CA ASP A 244 -3.25 32.36 -2.09
C ASP A 244 -2.53 33.58 -2.68
N THR A 245 -1.89 33.37 -3.83
CA THR A 245 -1.22 34.49 -4.57
C THR A 245 -2.23 35.50 -5.07
N MET A 246 -3.35 35.04 -5.60
CA MET A 246 -4.43 35.92 -6.06
C MET A 246 -5.02 36.70 -4.88
N VAL A 247 -5.28 36.10 -3.74
CA VAL A 247 -5.79 36.75 -2.54
C VAL A 247 -4.81 37.80 -2.04
N LYS A 248 -3.50 37.49 -1.95
CA LYS A 248 -2.47 38.46 -1.57
C LYS A 248 -2.40 39.67 -2.50
N ASN A 249 -2.57 39.47 -3.81
CA ASN A 249 -2.59 40.56 -4.78
C ASN A 249 -3.84 41.42 -4.61
N LEU A 250 -4.99 40.83 -4.30
CA LEU A 250 -6.23 41.56 -4.01
C LEU A 250 -6.12 42.35 -2.69
N GLU A 251 -5.50 41.78 -1.66
CA GLU A 251 -5.23 42.43 -0.38
C GLU A 251 -4.42 43.74 -0.52
N GLN A 252 -3.56 43.84 -1.53
CA GLN A 252 -2.79 45.04 -1.83
C GLN A 252 -3.63 46.14 -2.47
N GLN A 253 -4.82 45.81 -2.99
CA GLN A 253 -5.70 46.71 -3.72
C GLN A 253 -6.97 47.09 -2.97
N LEU A 254 -7.30 46.40 -1.88
CA LEU A 254 -8.51 46.56 -1.09
C LEU A 254 -8.21 47.16 0.29
N ASP A 255 -9.21 47.77 0.89
CA ASP A 255 -9.08 48.21 2.27
C ASP A 255 -9.23 47.04 3.29
N LYS A 256 -8.88 47.33 4.57
CA LYS A 256 -8.77 46.27 5.59
C LYS A 256 -10.09 45.56 5.87
N ASP A 257 -11.22 46.24 5.81
CA ASP A 257 -12.52 45.66 6.15
C ASP A 257 -13.01 44.69 5.07
N ASP A 258 -12.67 44.96 3.82
CA ASP A 258 -13.00 44.07 2.69
C ASP A 258 -12.06 42.88 2.63
N ILE A 259 -10.80 43.03 3.05
CA ILE A 259 -9.84 41.90 3.19
C ILE A 259 -10.33 40.88 4.20
N GLU A 260 -10.81 41.32 5.37
CA GLU A 260 -11.27 40.44 6.44
C GLU A 260 -12.50 39.61 5.99
N LYS A 261 -13.46 40.24 5.31
CA LYS A 261 -14.63 39.57 4.72
C LYS A 261 -14.25 38.54 3.65
N ILE A 262 -13.19 38.80 2.89
CA ILE A 262 -12.69 37.85 1.86
C ILE A 262 -12.00 36.67 2.52
N ARG A 263 -11.15 36.89 3.52
CA ARG A 263 -10.46 35.82 4.25
C ARG A 263 -11.42 34.85 4.92
N ASP A 264 -12.43 35.34 5.61
CA ASP A 264 -13.44 34.51 6.27
C ASP A 264 -14.21 33.61 5.31
N LYS A 265 -14.46 34.07 4.08
CA LYS A 265 -15.21 33.33 3.07
C LYS A 265 -14.35 32.36 2.25
N LEU A 266 -13.04 32.53 2.23
CA LEU A 266 -12.15 31.89 1.26
C LEU A 266 -11.03 31.06 1.90
N THR A 267 -11.13 30.79 3.22
CA THR A 267 -10.21 29.87 3.88
C THR A 267 -10.52 28.43 3.44
N PHE A 268 -9.57 27.78 2.82
CA PHE A 268 -9.67 26.38 2.47
C PHE A 268 -8.36 25.65 2.72
N GLU A 269 -8.46 24.37 2.96
CA GLU A 269 -7.36 23.46 3.26
C GLU A 269 -7.40 22.28 2.31
N VAL A 270 -6.24 21.89 1.78
CA VAL A 270 -6.14 20.64 1.02
C VAL A 270 -6.15 19.47 2.00
N LYS A 271 -7.26 18.76 2.05
CA LYS A 271 -7.40 17.55 2.86
C LYS A 271 -7.10 16.33 2.01
N LEU A 272 -6.05 15.61 2.38
CA LEU A 272 -5.71 14.30 1.84
C LEU A 272 -6.56 13.23 2.54
N SER A 273 -7.85 13.20 2.26
CA SER A 273 -8.75 12.28 2.94
C SER A 273 -9.34 11.21 2.03
N GLU A 274 -9.65 11.53 0.78
CA GLU A 274 -10.29 10.56 -0.16
C GLU A 274 -9.98 10.97 -1.60
N ILE A 275 -9.79 9.98 -2.47
CA ILE A 275 -9.59 10.13 -3.91
C ILE A 275 -10.87 9.76 -4.67
#